data_ed0cf6542b96a00f6e8b0058fbd5bd5c
#
_entry.id   ed0cf6542b96a00f6e8b0058fbd5bd5c
#
_cell.length_a   1.000
_cell.length_b   1.000
_cell.length_c   1.000
_cell.angle_alpha   90.00
_cell.angle_beta   90.00
_cell.angle_gamma   90.00
#
_symmetry.space_group_name_H-M   'P 1'
#
loop_
_entity.id
_entity.type
_entity.pdbx_description
1 polymer ?
#
loop_
_entity_poly.entity_id
_entity_poly.type
_entity_poly.pdbx_seq_one_letter_code
_entity_poly.pdbx_strand_id
1 'polypeptide(L)'
;FAPFIQLQYRPLTDRVPLVITGEWEHGLKHFGGKIAYDRFEFDGQYVHYLPCMRNLQLRTGFGFYTHKGHDDYFLDYENFHEDYISLGWEDKWSGEFELLNSNWYNASSYYVRANATYESPFLLLSHCPLIGQVIEKERVYLSALAVSRMFPYIEVGYGFTNRVFSMGIFTGFSPHNFEGVGLKFGFELFNNY
;
A
#
# COMPACT_ATOMS: atom_id res chain seq x y z
N PHE A 1 16.76 18.84 -11.07
CA PHE A 1 16.56 17.89 -12.16
C PHE A 1 16.93 16.49 -11.66
N ALA A 2 15.98 15.55 -11.74
CA ALA A 2 16.18 14.18 -11.32
C ALA A 2 15.67 13.24 -12.43
N PRO A 3 16.56 12.69 -13.28
CA PRO A 3 16.18 11.64 -14.21
C PRO A 3 15.82 10.37 -13.45
N PHE A 4 14.78 9.66 -13.92
CA PHE A 4 14.39 8.38 -13.36
C PHE A 4 14.21 7.33 -14.47
N ILE A 5 14.39 6.08 -14.12
CA ILE A 5 14.12 4.92 -14.97
C ILE A 5 13.20 4.00 -14.21
N GLN A 6 12.06 3.68 -14.82
CA GLN A 6 11.10 2.73 -14.27
C GLN A 6 10.97 1.53 -15.22
N LEU A 7 11.07 0.35 -14.65
CA LEU A 7 10.87 -0.92 -15.34
C LEU A 7 9.71 -1.66 -14.69
N GLN A 8 8.72 -2.03 -15.49
CA GLN A 8 7.60 -2.82 -15.02
C GLN A 8 7.55 -4.15 -15.76
N TYR A 9 7.51 -5.23 -15.01
CA TYR A 9 7.26 -6.56 -15.51
C TYR A 9 5.85 -7.00 -15.18
N ARG A 10 5.10 -7.38 -16.22
CA ARG A 10 3.76 -7.95 -16.11
C ARG A 10 3.70 -9.20 -17.00
N PRO A 11 3.41 -10.39 -16.47
CA PRO A 11 3.22 -11.59 -17.29
C PRO A 11 2.12 -11.37 -18.34
N LEU A 12 2.35 -11.86 -19.55
CA LEU A 12 1.38 -11.80 -20.66
C LEU A 12 0.16 -12.71 -20.46
N THR A 13 0.18 -13.54 -19.42
CA THR A 13 -0.88 -14.52 -19.16
C THR A 13 -1.73 -14.05 -17.99
N ASP A 14 -3.03 -13.87 -18.20
CA ASP A 14 -4.01 -13.49 -17.17
C ASP A 14 -4.12 -14.49 -16.00
N ARG A 15 -3.48 -15.67 -16.13
CA ARG A 15 -3.48 -16.71 -15.09
C ARG A 15 -2.60 -16.40 -13.89
N VAL A 16 -1.65 -15.49 -14.02
CA VAL A 16 -0.76 -15.09 -12.93
C VAL A 16 -0.82 -13.59 -12.78
N PRO A 17 -1.72 -13.07 -11.96
CA PRO A 17 -1.83 -11.65 -11.70
C PRO A 17 -0.67 -11.19 -10.80
N LEU A 18 0.47 -10.98 -11.42
CA LEU A 18 1.72 -10.53 -10.82
C LEU A 18 2.19 -9.27 -11.54
N VAL A 19 2.54 -8.25 -10.78
CA VAL A 19 3.24 -7.07 -11.30
C VAL A 19 4.46 -6.82 -10.44
N ILE A 20 5.60 -6.61 -11.07
CA ILE A 20 6.85 -6.21 -10.41
C ILE A 20 7.31 -4.92 -11.05
N THR A 21 7.54 -3.91 -10.23
CA THR A 21 8.04 -2.60 -10.66
C THR A 21 9.37 -2.31 -9.98
N GLY A 22 10.35 -1.86 -10.75
CA GLY A 22 11.62 -1.38 -10.24
C GLY A 22 11.84 0.05 -10.73
N GLU A 23 12.29 0.92 -9.86
CA GLU A 23 12.56 2.32 -10.15
C GLU A 23 13.94 2.73 -9.65
N TRP A 24 14.64 3.50 -10.46
CA TRP A 24 15.88 4.17 -10.09
C TRP A 24 15.77 5.63 -10.44
N GLU A 25 16.10 6.49 -9.50
CA GLU A 25 16.13 7.93 -9.65
C GLU A 25 17.49 8.50 -9.21
N HIS A 26 18.01 9.41 -10.00
CA HIS A 26 19.29 10.08 -9.76
C HIS A 26 19.13 11.59 -9.67
N GLY A 27 19.31 12.15 -8.49
CA GLY A 27 19.31 13.61 -8.27
C GLY A 27 20.63 14.23 -8.67
N LEU A 28 20.59 15.23 -9.56
CA LEU A 28 21.78 15.95 -10.04
C LEU A 28 21.90 17.32 -9.37
N LYS A 29 23.09 17.63 -8.80
CA LYS A 29 23.41 18.99 -8.31
C LYS A 29 23.53 20.03 -9.41
N HIS A 30 23.71 19.62 -10.65
CA HIS A 30 23.80 20.48 -11.82
C HIS A 30 22.40 20.75 -12.41
N PHE A 31 22.24 21.76 -13.20
CA PHE A 31 20.97 22.16 -13.82
C PHE A 31 19.86 22.63 -12.84
N GLY A 32 20.27 23.28 -11.73
CA GLY A 32 19.34 23.86 -10.76
C GLY A 32 18.93 22.93 -9.61
N GLY A 33 19.40 21.70 -9.58
CA GLY A 33 19.26 20.80 -8.44
C GLY A 33 20.22 21.18 -7.32
N LYS A 34 19.74 21.18 -6.07
CA LYS A 34 20.58 21.48 -4.89
C LYS A 34 21.18 20.24 -4.28
N ILE A 35 20.61 19.06 -4.50
CA ILE A 35 20.94 17.83 -3.80
C ILE A 35 21.31 16.73 -4.80
N ALA A 36 22.35 15.95 -4.49
CA ALA A 36 22.67 14.72 -5.19
C ALA A 36 22.19 13.54 -4.35
N TYR A 37 21.44 12.63 -4.96
CA TYR A 37 21.00 11.40 -4.33
C TYR A 37 20.80 10.30 -5.38
N ASP A 38 20.82 9.06 -4.93
CA ASP A 38 20.41 7.90 -5.71
C ASP A 38 19.38 7.13 -4.91
N ARG A 39 18.20 6.93 -5.50
CA ARG A 39 17.07 6.21 -4.93
C ARG A 39 16.76 4.98 -5.76
N PHE A 40 16.54 3.87 -5.10
CA PHE A 40 16.07 2.63 -5.69
C PHE A 40 14.80 2.19 -4.99
N GLU A 41 13.78 1.83 -5.76
CA GLU A 41 12.54 1.27 -5.25
C GLU A 41 12.15 0.01 -6.02
N PHE A 42 11.58 -0.93 -5.30
CA PHE A 42 10.98 -2.13 -5.85
C PHE A 42 9.62 -2.37 -5.21
N ASP A 43 8.62 -2.65 -6.04
CA ASP A 43 7.26 -3.01 -5.62
C ASP A 43 6.82 -4.27 -6.36
N GLY A 44 6.28 -5.22 -5.63
CA GLY A 44 5.73 -6.46 -6.16
C GLY A 44 4.30 -6.65 -5.67
N GLN A 45 3.38 -6.89 -6.59
CA GLN A 45 1.96 -7.12 -6.33
C GLN A 45 1.55 -8.47 -6.91
N TYR A 46 0.83 -9.24 -6.11
CA TYR A 46 0.34 -10.56 -6.49
C TYR A 46 -1.07 -10.79 -5.96
N VAL A 47 -1.92 -11.39 -6.79
CA VAL A 47 -3.27 -11.81 -6.37
C VAL A 47 -3.41 -13.31 -6.52
N HIS A 48 -3.79 -13.99 -5.47
CA HIS A 48 -4.10 -15.41 -5.49
C HIS A 48 -5.62 -15.62 -5.39
N TYR A 49 -6.22 -16.11 -6.48
CA TYR A 49 -7.64 -16.41 -6.50
C TYR A 49 -7.91 -17.78 -5.87
N LEU A 50 -8.82 -17.79 -4.92
CA LEU A 50 -9.27 -18.98 -4.21
C LEU A 50 -10.70 -19.35 -4.63
N PRO A 51 -11.13 -20.60 -4.43
CA PRO A 51 -12.53 -20.99 -4.67
C PRO A 51 -13.53 -20.15 -3.88
N CYS A 52 -14.79 -20.09 -4.36
CA CYS A 52 -15.89 -19.38 -3.69
C CYS A 52 -15.70 -17.86 -3.60
N MET A 53 -15.24 -17.22 -4.68
CA MET A 53 -15.07 -15.77 -4.77
C MET A 53 -14.15 -15.17 -3.70
N ARG A 54 -13.19 -15.94 -3.22
CA ARG A 54 -12.17 -15.49 -2.26
C ARG A 54 -10.90 -15.15 -2.98
N ASN A 55 -10.18 -14.16 -2.49
CA ASN A 55 -8.84 -13.84 -2.97
C ASN A 55 -7.91 -13.44 -1.84
N LEU A 56 -6.63 -13.62 -2.08
CA LEU A 56 -5.54 -13.13 -1.25
C LEU A 56 -4.68 -12.21 -2.09
N GLN A 57 -4.65 -10.94 -1.74
CA GLN A 57 -3.84 -9.91 -2.38
C GLN A 57 -2.60 -9.67 -1.53
N LEU A 58 -1.45 -9.69 -2.15
CA LEU A 58 -0.16 -9.47 -1.50
C LEU A 58 0.57 -8.34 -2.21
N ARG A 59 1.10 -7.41 -1.45
CA ARG A 59 1.99 -6.36 -1.92
C ARG A 59 3.23 -6.33 -1.05
N THR A 60 4.40 -6.31 -1.67
CA THR A 60 5.67 -6.17 -0.97
C THR A 60 6.50 -5.13 -1.68
N GLY A 61 7.17 -4.30 -0.92
CA GLY A 61 8.03 -3.27 -1.49
C GLY A 61 9.22 -2.99 -0.61
N PHE A 62 10.30 -2.53 -1.21
CA PHE A 62 11.43 -1.99 -0.52
C PHE A 62 12.06 -0.84 -1.31
N GLY A 63 12.59 0.12 -0.60
CA GLY A 63 13.31 1.23 -1.19
C GLY A 63 14.48 1.64 -0.32
N PHE A 64 15.51 2.17 -0.94
CA PHE A 64 16.69 2.66 -0.24
C PHE A 64 17.40 3.75 -1.04
N TYR A 65 18.11 4.60 -0.31
CA TYR A 65 19.04 5.58 -0.87
C TYR A 65 20.46 5.06 -0.72
N THR A 66 21.24 5.01 -1.80
CA THR A 66 22.67 4.70 -1.74
C THR A 66 23.49 5.91 -1.35
N HIS A 67 23.01 7.08 -1.76
CA HIS A 67 23.58 8.36 -1.37
C HIS A 67 22.44 9.33 -1.06
N LYS A 68 22.47 9.94 0.13
CA LYS A 68 21.52 10.97 0.56
C LYS A 68 22.33 12.20 0.93
N GLY A 69 22.09 13.32 0.24
CA GLY A 69 22.78 14.57 0.53
C GLY A 69 22.53 15.05 1.97
N HIS A 70 23.42 15.90 2.47
CA HIS A 70 23.39 16.36 3.87
C HIS A 70 22.37 17.46 4.14
N ASP A 71 21.81 18.05 3.09
CA ASP A 71 20.86 19.16 3.21
C ASP A 71 19.43 18.59 3.26
N ASP A 72 18.85 18.59 4.44
CA ASP A 72 17.50 18.09 4.73
C ASP A 72 16.39 19.02 4.21
N TYR A 73 16.44 19.44 2.95
CA TYR A 73 15.32 20.15 2.34
C TYR A 73 14.25 19.13 1.91
N PHE A 74 13.27 18.96 2.76
CA PHE A 74 12.10 18.10 2.63
C PHE A 74 11.35 18.23 1.28
N LEU A 75 11.35 19.42 0.67
CA LEU A 75 10.67 19.69 -0.60
C LEU A 75 11.46 19.23 -1.85
N ASP A 76 12.73 18.93 -1.73
CA ASP A 76 13.59 18.55 -2.84
C ASP A 76 13.76 17.02 -2.98
N TYR A 77 13.25 16.24 -2.01
CA TYR A 77 13.20 14.79 -2.09
C TYR A 77 11.83 14.36 -2.62
N GLU A 78 11.83 13.65 -3.70
CA GLU A 78 10.67 12.87 -4.06
C GLU A 78 10.60 11.71 -3.07
N ASN A 79 9.51 11.66 -2.32
CA ASN A 79 9.31 10.66 -1.29
C ASN A 79 9.10 9.29 -1.94
N PHE A 80 9.33 8.23 -1.19
CA PHE A 80 8.96 6.89 -1.63
C PHE A 80 7.47 6.87 -2.03
N HIS A 81 7.18 6.33 -3.21
CA HIS A 81 5.83 6.33 -3.75
C HIS A 81 4.91 5.39 -2.97
N GLU A 82 3.83 5.95 -2.42
CA GLU A 82 2.77 5.15 -1.78
C GLU A 82 1.76 4.60 -2.81
N ASP A 83 1.58 5.28 -3.94
CA ASP A 83 0.39 5.19 -4.80
C ASP A 83 0.50 4.23 -5.99
N TYR A 84 1.21 3.12 -5.89
CA TYR A 84 1.31 2.20 -7.03
C TYR A 84 0.34 1.02 -6.96
N ILE A 85 -0.94 1.25 -7.27
CA ILE A 85 -1.90 0.17 -7.49
C ILE A 85 -2.04 -0.06 -9.00
N SER A 86 -1.24 -0.96 -9.55
CA SER A 86 -1.23 -1.23 -10.99
C SER A 86 -2.07 -2.43 -11.41
N LEU A 87 -2.56 -3.25 -10.47
CA LEU A 87 -3.38 -4.43 -10.76
C LEU A 87 -4.89 -4.16 -10.88
N GLY A 88 -5.32 -2.89 -10.75
CA GLY A 88 -6.72 -2.53 -10.82
C GLY A 88 -7.55 -3.21 -9.72
N TRP A 89 -7.03 -3.22 -8.49
CA TRP A 89 -7.79 -3.70 -7.35
C TRP A 89 -9.01 -2.82 -7.15
N GLU A 90 -10.15 -3.44 -6.96
CA GLU A 90 -11.41 -2.73 -6.75
C GLU A 90 -11.44 -1.96 -5.43
N ASP A 91 -10.61 -2.38 -4.47
CA ASP A 91 -10.54 -1.80 -3.15
C ASP A 91 -9.35 -0.86 -3.00
N LYS A 92 -9.61 0.38 -2.65
CA LYS A 92 -8.60 1.43 -2.44
C LYS A 92 -7.73 1.23 -1.20
N TRP A 93 -8.16 0.37 -0.25
CA TRP A 93 -7.45 0.15 1.01
C TRP A 93 -6.49 -1.04 0.96
N SER A 94 -6.62 -1.88 -0.06
CA SER A 94 -5.74 -3.04 -0.24
C SER A 94 -4.34 -2.61 -0.68
N GLY A 95 -3.35 -3.08 0.05
CA GLY A 95 -1.94 -2.82 -0.26
C GLY A 95 -1.41 -1.46 0.18
N GLU A 96 -2.16 -0.73 1.02
CA GLU A 96 -1.80 0.58 1.55
C GLU A 96 -1.82 0.60 3.08
N PHE A 97 -1.36 1.71 3.65
CA PHE A 97 -1.44 2.02 5.07
C PHE A 97 -2.46 3.14 5.26
N GLU A 98 -3.45 2.92 6.14
CA GLU A 98 -4.55 3.84 6.34
C GLU A 98 -4.36 4.82 7.50
N LEU A 99 -3.47 4.49 8.43
CA LEU A 99 -3.17 5.28 9.62
C LEU A 99 -1.73 5.77 9.68
N LEU A 100 -0.90 5.37 8.71
CA LEU A 100 0.51 5.69 8.69
C LEU A 100 0.73 7.20 8.48
N ASN A 101 1.62 7.76 9.29
CA ASN A 101 2.10 9.11 9.06
C ASN A 101 3.16 9.11 7.94
N SER A 102 2.88 9.79 6.84
CA SER A 102 3.77 9.91 5.67
C SER A 102 5.19 10.39 6.01
N ASN A 103 5.36 11.14 7.08
CA ASN A 103 6.67 11.60 7.54
C ASN A 103 7.63 10.46 7.92
N TRP A 104 7.13 9.28 8.19
CA TRP A 104 7.97 8.13 8.54
C TRP A 104 8.78 7.63 7.35
N TYR A 105 8.20 7.59 6.16
CA TYR A 105 8.93 7.31 4.93
C TYR A 105 9.97 8.39 4.64
N ASN A 106 9.58 9.66 4.77
CA ASN A 106 10.41 10.81 4.44
C ASN A 106 11.67 10.90 5.29
N ALA A 107 11.58 10.54 6.56
CA ALA A 107 12.71 10.57 7.49
C ALA A 107 13.65 9.38 7.34
N SER A 108 13.33 8.39 6.51
CA SER A 108 14.04 7.12 6.43
C SER A 108 15.02 7.07 5.27
N SER A 109 16.14 6.37 5.45
CA SER A 109 17.10 6.05 4.40
C SER A 109 16.75 4.76 3.65
N TYR A 110 15.91 3.93 4.22
CA TYR A 110 15.33 2.74 3.60
C TYR A 110 13.98 2.42 4.20
N TYR A 111 13.17 1.69 3.46
CA TYR A 111 11.96 1.04 3.96
C TYR A 111 11.83 -0.38 3.41
N VAL A 112 11.11 -1.21 4.13
CA VAL A 112 10.57 -2.49 3.67
C VAL A 112 9.12 -2.55 4.10
N ARG A 113 8.22 -2.83 3.18
CA ARG A 113 6.79 -3.00 3.46
C ARG A 113 6.26 -4.33 2.97
N ALA A 114 5.25 -4.82 3.65
CA ALA A 114 4.46 -5.98 3.25
C ALA A 114 3.00 -5.73 3.62
N ASN A 115 2.11 -5.92 2.66
CA ASN A 115 0.68 -5.79 2.84
C ASN A 115 0.01 -7.08 2.37
N ALA A 116 -0.96 -7.56 3.11
CA ALA A 116 -1.77 -8.71 2.78
C ALA A 116 -3.25 -8.36 3.01
N THR A 117 -4.09 -8.59 2.00
CA THR A 117 -5.54 -8.44 2.11
C THR A 117 -6.20 -9.75 1.75
N TYR A 118 -7.01 -10.27 2.65
CA TYR A 118 -7.85 -11.43 2.39
C TYR A 118 -9.28 -10.98 2.18
N GLU A 119 -9.83 -11.26 1.02
CA GLU A 119 -11.21 -10.97 0.64
C GLU A 119 -12.05 -12.23 0.60
N SER A 120 -13.24 -12.18 1.15
CA SER A 120 -14.20 -13.27 1.12
C SER A 120 -15.63 -12.73 1.24
N PRO A 121 -16.63 -13.31 0.57
CA PRO A 121 -18.03 -12.97 0.82
C PRO A 121 -18.58 -13.51 2.15
N PHE A 122 -17.82 -14.39 2.83
CA PHE A 122 -18.25 -15.06 4.06
C PHE A 122 -17.15 -15.02 5.13
N LEU A 123 -17.13 -13.98 5.96
CA LEU A 123 -16.20 -13.88 7.09
C LEU A 123 -16.95 -13.80 8.43
N LEU A 124 -17.31 -12.59 8.84
CA LEU A 124 -17.92 -12.34 10.15
C LEU A 124 -19.34 -11.77 10.04
N LEU A 125 -19.48 -10.63 9.38
CA LEU A 125 -20.74 -9.90 9.30
C LEU A 125 -21.77 -10.59 8.40
N SER A 126 -21.32 -11.33 7.40
CA SER A 126 -22.18 -12.15 6.53
C SER A 126 -22.99 -13.20 7.30
N HIS A 127 -22.52 -13.63 8.48
CA HIS A 127 -23.25 -14.56 9.35
C HIS A 127 -24.33 -13.88 10.21
N CYS A 128 -24.36 -12.54 10.24
CA CYS A 128 -25.39 -11.80 10.98
C CYS A 128 -26.69 -11.74 10.17
N PRO A 129 -27.83 -12.22 10.71
CA PRO A 129 -29.08 -12.36 9.93
C PRO A 129 -29.68 -11.03 9.45
N LEU A 130 -29.33 -9.91 10.08
CA LEU A 130 -29.84 -8.58 9.71
C LEU A 130 -28.92 -7.85 8.70
N ILE A 131 -27.63 -8.04 8.78
CA ILE A 131 -26.64 -7.27 8.04
C ILE A 131 -26.08 -8.12 6.88
N GLY A 132 -25.94 -9.42 7.07
CA GLY A 132 -25.29 -10.32 6.12
C GLY A 132 -25.96 -10.37 4.73
N GLN A 133 -27.23 -10.05 4.63
CA GLN A 133 -27.95 -10.01 3.34
C GLN A 133 -27.56 -8.80 2.46
N VAL A 134 -26.95 -7.79 3.06
CA VAL A 134 -26.58 -6.53 2.39
C VAL A 134 -25.11 -6.50 2.02
N ILE A 135 -24.29 -7.34 2.66
CA ILE A 135 -22.84 -7.38 2.46
C ILE A 135 -22.52 -8.25 1.25
N GLU A 136 -21.72 -7.71 0.35
CA GLU A 136 -21.24 -8.45 -0.83
C GLU A 136 -19.86 -9.04 -0.60
N LYS A 137 -18.97 -8.27 0.03
CA LYS A 137 -17.57 -8.66 0.27
C LYS A 137 -17.10 -8.15 1.62
N GLU A 138 -16.35 -8.99 2.30
CA GLU A 138 -15.65 -8.65 3.54
C GLU A 138 -14.16 -8.82 3.36
N ARG A 139 -13.36 -7.96 4.00
CA ARG A 139 -11.90 -7.95 3.87
C ARG A 139 -11.22 -7.84 5.21
N VAL A 140 -10.12 -8.56 5.34
CA VAL A 140 -9.17 -8.41 6.44
C VAL A 140 -7.86 -7.89 5.88
N TYR A 141 -7.34 -6.82 6.46
CA TYR A 141 -6.12 -6.16 6.06
C TYR A 141 -5.04 -6.38 7.10
N LEU A 142 -3.84 -6.67 6.65
CA LEU A 142 -2.65 -6.76 7.47
C LEU A 142 -1.51 -6.06 6.74
N SER A 143 -0.95 -5.03 7.33
CA SER A 143 0.14 -4.25 6.76
C SER A 143 1.28 -4.14 7.77
N ALA A 144 2.51 -4.24 7.30
CA ALA A 144 3.71 -4.12 8.09
C ALA A 144 4.74 -3.24 7.38
N LEU A 145 5.37 -2.33 8.13
CA LEU A 145 6.40 -1.42 7.66
C LEU A 145 7.60 -1.46 8.57
N ALA A 146 8.77 -1.55 7.95
CA ALA A 146 10.05 -1.37 8.61
C ALA A 146 10.79 -0.19 7.98
N VAL A 147 11.18 0.78 8.78
CA VAL A 147 11.97 1.94 8.38
C VAL A 147 13.17 2.10 9.30
N SER A 148 14.16 2.93 8.92
CA SER A 148 15.46 3.03 9.58
C SER A 148 15.43 3.33 11.09
N ARG A 149 14.33 3.89 11.60
CA ARG A 149 14.19 4.26 13.03
C ARG A 149 13.01 3.60 13.73
N MET A 150 12.21 2.82 13.01
CA MET A 150 11.04 2.17 13.57
C MET A 150 10.87 0.78 12.96
N PHE A 151 10.84 -0.23 13.80
CA PHE A 151 10.73 -1.62 13.37
C PHE A 151 9.98 -2.47 14.41
N PRO A 152 8.92 -3.17 14.01
CA PRO A 152 8.03 -2.92 12.88
C PRO A 152 6.85 -2.02 13.27
N TYR A 153 6.30 -1.24 12.34
CA TYR A 153 4.94 -0.74 12.39
C TYR A 153 4.00 -1.80 11.84
N ILE A 154 2.90 -2.07 12.50
CA ILE A 154 1.90 -3.04 12.06
C ILE A 154 0.54 -2.37 12.05
N GLU A 155 -0.22 -2.57 10.98
CA GLU A 155 -1.59 -2.11 10.86
C GLU A 155 -2.50 -3.29 10.55
N VAL A 156 -3.60 -3.39 11.26
CA VAL A 156 -4.64 -4.40 11.06
C VAL A 156 -5.95 -3.70 10.78
N GLY A 157 -6.66 -4.16 9.76
CA GLY A 157 -7.96 -3.63 9.39
C GLY A 157 -8.98 -4.70 9.11
N TYR A 158 -10.24 -4.33 9.26
CA TYR A 158 -11.38 -5.11 8.82
C TYR A 158 -12.36 -4.18 8.11
N GLY A 159 -12.84 -4.59 6.95
CA GLY A 159 -13.79 -3.82 6.17
C GLY A 159 -14.82 -4.68 5.47
N PHE A 160 -15.88 -4.05 5.03
CA PHE A 160 -16.90 -4.66 4.18
C PHE A 160 -17.38 -3.67 3.12
N THR A 161 -17.86 -4.24 2.04
CA THR A 161 -18.41 -3.49 0.90
C THR A 161 -19.79 -4.03 0.55
N ASN A 162 -20.68 -3.11 0.22
CA ASN A 162 -21.93 -3.40 -0.47
C ASN A 162 -21.98 -2.59 -1.78
N ARG A 163 -23.10 -2.65 -2.50
CA ARG A 163 -23.27 -1.96 -3.80
C ARG A 163 -23.11 -0.44 -3.77
N VAL A 164 -23.23 0.19 -2.62
CA VAL A 164 -23.32 1.65 -2.49
C VAL A 164 -22.18 2.23 -1.69
N PHE A 165 -21.71 1.51 -0.68
CA PHE A 165 -20.68 2.02 0.20
C PHE A 165 -19.72 0.92 0.69
N SER A 166 -18.54 1.36 1.07
CA SER A 166 -17.53 0.56 1.77
C SER A 166 -17.28 1.17 3.13
N MET A 167 -17.07 0.33 4.13
CA MET A 167 -16.72 0.75 5.48
C MET A 167 -15.58 -0.11 6.02
N GLY A 168 -14.62 0.52 6.66
CA GLY A 168 -13.48 -0.16 7.27
C GLY A 168 -13.07 0.45 8.60
N ILE A 169 -12.56 -0.39 9.48
CA ILE A 169 -11.93 -0.03 10.75
C ILE A 169 -10.48 -0.51 10.70
N PHE A 170 -9.56 0.38 11.04
CA PHE A 170 -8.13 0.11 11.02
C PHE A 170 -7.53 0.45 12.37
N THR A 171 -6.52 -0.28 12.77
CA THR A 171 -5.77 -0.05 14.01
C THR A 171 -4.29 -0.22 13.77
N GLY A 172 -3.50 0.74 14.25
CA GLY A 172 -2.06 0.82 14.07
C GLY A 172 -1.29 0.59 15.37
N PHE A 173 -0.19 -0.13 15.28
CA PHE A 173 0.70 -0.46 16.38
C PHE A 173 2.14 -0.15 15.98
N SER A 174 2.84 0.61 16.80
CA SER A 174 4.30 0.74 16.76
C SER A 174 4.95 -0.14 17.84
N PRO A 175 6.26 -0.34 17.85
CA PRO A 175 6.91 -1.25 18.80
C PRO A 175 6.65 -0.96 20.28
N HIS A 176 6.30 0.28 20.60
CA HIS A 176 6.12 0.71 21.98
C HIS A 176 4.75 1.31 22.27
N ASN A 177 3.94 1.63 21.23
CA ASN A 177 2.70 2.37 21.40
C ASN A 177 1.59 1.81 20.52
N PHE A 178 0.39 1.96 21.00
CA PHE A 178 -0.82 1.90 20.21
C PHE A 178 -1.01 3.28 19.54
N GLU A 179 -1.03 3.32 18.21
CA GLU A 179 -1.07 4.58 17.46
C GLU A 179 -2.49 5.13 17.30
N GLY A 180 -3.47 4.26 17.30
CA GLY A 180 -4.87 4.66 17.25
C GLY A 180 -5.77 3.74 16.45
N VAL A 181 -7.02 4.18 16.30
CA VAL A 181 -8.06 3.54 15.51
C VAL A 181 -8.60 4.56 14.51
N GLY A 182 -8.73 4.16 13.25
CA GLY A 182 -9.37 4.93 12.20
C GLY A 182 -10.59 4.23 11.64
N LEU A 183 -11.61 5.02 11.32
CA LEU A 183 -12.78 4.59 10.57
C LEU A 183 -12.71 5.20 9.18
N LYS A 184 -12.88 4.38 8.16
CA LYS A 184 -12.90 4.80 6.75
C LYS A 184 -14.26 4.50 6.15
N PHE A 185 -14.71 5.43 5.30
CA PHE A 185 -15.95 5.30 4.54
C PHE A 185 -15.66 5.63 3.09
N GLY A 186 -16.13 4.78 2.19
CA GLY A 186 -16.13 5.00 0.75
C GLY A 186 -17.55 4.95 0.21
N PHE A 187 -17.87 5.82 -0.74
CA PHE A 187 -19.13 5.78 -1.48
C PHE A 187 -18.85 5.62 -2.96
N GLU A 188 -19.50 4.64 -3.57
CA GLU A 188 -19.48 4.43 -5.03
C GLU A 188 -20.78 4.98 -5.60
N LEU A 189 -20.77 6.26 -6.02
CA LEU A 189 -21.96 6.93 -6.51
C LEU A 189 -22.31 6.57 -7.97
N PHE A 190 -21.33 6.04 -8.74
CA PHE A 190 -21.51 5.70 -10.16
C PHE A 190 -20.72 4.44 -10.50
N ASN A 191 -21.30 3.28 -10.25
CA ASN A 191 -20.77 2.05 -10.82
C ASN A 191 -21.42 1.88 -12.21
N ASN A 192 -20.74 2.34 -13.26
CA ASN A 192 -21.14 2.06 -14.62
C ASN A 192 -20.84 0.58 -14.91
N TYR A 193 -21.88 -0.24 -14.95
CA TYR A 193 -21.87 -1.58 -15.52
C TYR A 193 -21.74 -1.51 -17.03
#